data_4bfaca66f1e00ac3316a4467a064da76
#
_entry.id   4bfaca66f1e00ac3316a4467a064da76
#
_cell.length_a   1.000
_cell.length_b   1.000
_cell.length_c   1.000
_cell.angle_alpha   90.00
_cell.angle_beta   90.00
_cell.angle_gamma   90.00
#
_symmetry.space_group_name_H-M   'P 1'
#
loop_
_entity.id
_entity.type
_entity.pdbx_description
1 polymer ?
#
loop_
_entity_poly.entity_id
_entity_poly.type
_entity_poly.pdbx_seq_one_letter_code
_entity_poly.pdbx_strand_id
1 'polypeptide(L)'
;MKLLLENWRKHILIKEEKGKHQIYCDMDGVLVDFVKGAVEQINKDIKNESLTGDDIQVLRDKLEELGKKKIKEMDLHINSSLAIDEARKYMYKRLAGDRKWWAELPWMSDGKRLWNFIKKYDPYVLTTPMKNKASEEGKLIWVEYNLGIPRGRVHFSHNKYEFAKDGDNPNILIDDFLKKNVEPYRDHGGIGIHHTRADSSIEELKKLGF
;
A
#
# COMPACT_ATOMS: atom_id res chain seq x y z
N MET A 1 29.52 -37.41 4.80
CA MET A 1 28.26 -37.92 4.21
C MET A 1 27.01 -37.47 4.99
N LYS A 2 26.96 -37.64 6.32
CA LYS A 2 25.78 -37.27 7.17
C LYS A 2 25.43 -35.78 7.08
N LEU A 3 26.41 -34.88 7.14
CA LEU A 3 26.23 -33.43 7.07
C LEU A 3 25.70 -32.97 5.70
N LEU A 4 26.10 -33.60 4.62
CA LEU A 4 25.62 -33.33 3.26
C LEU A 4 24.15 -33.77 3.08
N LEU A 5 23.79 -34.91 3.66
CA LEU A 5 22.39 -35.40 3.67
C LEU A 5 21.45 -34.55 4.54
N GLU A 6 21.95 -34.04 5.67
CA GLU A 6 21.19 -33.12 6.52
C GLU A 6 20.98 -31.76 5.85
N ASN A 7 22.01 -31.23 5.21
CA ASN A 7 21.89 -29.99 4.42
C ASN A 7 20.99 -30.18 3.20
N TRP A 8 21.04 -31.33 2.54
CA TRP A 8 20.17 -31.66 1.41
C TRP A 8 18.72 -31.84 1.86
N ARG A 9 18.47 -32.54 2.98
CA ARG A 9 17.14 -32.65 3.61
C ARG A 9 16.58 -31.28 4.03
N LYS A 10 17.38 -30.44 4.68
CA LYS A 10 17.01 -29.05 4.99
C LYS A 10 16.69 -28.27 3.70
N HIS A 11 17.44 -28.46 2.64
CA HIS A 11 17.21 -27.76 1.36
C HIS A 11 15.93 -28.22 0.67
N ILE A 12 15.60 -29.52 0.78
CA ILE A 12 14.33 -30.09 0.27
C ILE A 12 13.16 -29.61 1.13
N LEU A 13 13.24 -29.67 2.46
CA LEU A 13 12.21 -29.18 3.37
C LEU A 13 11.95 -27.68 3.16
N ILE A 14 12.99 -26.86 3.00
CA ILE A 14 12.88 -25.44 2.66
C ILE A 14 12.25 -25.24 1.26
N LYS A 15 12.49 -26.14 0.31
CA LYS A 15 11.88 -26.10 -1.02
C LYS A 15 10.42 -26.55 -1.02
N GLU A 16 10.06 -27.50 -0.16
CA GLU A 16 8.68 -27.93 0.05
C GLU A 16 7.87 -26.92 0.86
N GLU A 17 8.50 -26.18 1.80
CA GLU A 17 7.85 -25.08 2.53
C GLU A 17 7.73 -23.80 1.70
N LYS A 18 8.59 -23.58 0.70
CA LYS A 18 8.56 -22.41 -0.19
C LYS A 18 7.25 -22.23 -0.99
N GLY A 19 6.39 -23.24 -1.02
CA GLY A 19 5.07 -23.18 -1.70
C GLY A 19 3.88 -23.04 -0.76
N LYS A 20 4.08 -23.00 0.57
CA LYS A 20 2.99 -23.04 1.53
C LYS A 20 2.40 -21.69 1.92
N HIS A 21 3.13 -20.58 1.74
CA HIS A 21 2.68 -19.27 2.18
C HIS A 21 2.41 -18.36 1.00
N GLN A 22 1.15 -17.96 0.82
CA GLN A 22 0.79 -16.97 -0.17
C GLN A 22 1.22 -15.58 0.31
N ILE A 23 1.90 -14.81 -0.54
CA ILE A 23 2.24 -13.41 -0.26
C ILE A 23 1.10 -12.50 -0.70
N TYR A 24 0.64 -11.65 0.21
CA TYR A 24 -0.22 -10.50 -0.03
C TYR A 24 0.57 -9.23 0.22
N CYS A 25 0.59 -8.34 -0.76
CA CYS A 25 1.29 -7.06 -0.69
C CYS A 25 0.28 -5.92 -0.73
N ASP A 26 0.34 -5.00 0.23
CA ASP A 26 -0.44 -3.77 0.14
C ASP A 26 0.05 -2.89 -1.01
N MET A 27 -0.78 -1.95 -1.39
CA MET A 27 -0.50 -1.02 -2.49
C MET A 27 -0.05 0.34 -1.94
N ASP A 28 -0.92 1.03 -1.18
CA ASP A 28 -0.68 2.40 -0.71
C ASP A 28 0.35 2.39 0.44
N GLY A 29 1.41 3.18 0.34
CA GLY A 29 2.49 3.20 1.34
C GLY A 29 3.51 2.06 1.23
N VAL A 30 3.27 1.07 0.35
CA VAL A 30 4.19 -0.06 0.08
C VAL A 30 4.71 -0.02 -1.35
N LEU A 31 3.83 -0.04 -2.33
CA LEU A 31 4.18 0.04 -3.75
C LEU A 31 3.93 1.43 -4.33
N VAL A 32 2.89 2.11 -3.85
CA VAL A 32 2.36 3.37 -4.37
C VAL A 32 2.49 4.47 -3.33
N ASP A 33 3.03 5.60 -3.74
CA ASP A 33 3.16 6.80 -2.91
C ASP A 33 1.87 7.65 -3.02
N PHE A 34 0.82 7.16 -2.36
CA PHE A 34 -0.48 7.82 -2.30
C PHE A 34 -0.38 9.24 -1.74
N VAL A 35 0.37 9.43 -0.66
CA VAL A 35 0.48 10.73 0.03
C VAL A 35 1.14 11.76 -0.87
N LYS A 36 2.22 11.40 -1.54
CA LYS A 36 2.90 12.27 -2.51
C LYS A 36 1.97 12.64 -3.66
N GLY A 37 1.31 11.65 -4.26
CA GLY A 37 0.35 11.89 -5.35
C GLY A 37 -0.79 12.83 -4.91
N ALA A 38 -1.32 12.66 -3.69
CA ALA A 38 -2.36 13.53 -3.14
C ALA A 38 -1.85 14.96 -2.93
N VAL A 39 -0.67 15.13 -2.34
CA VAL A 39 -0.04 16.46 -2.14
C VAL A 39 0.20 17.17 -3.47
N GLU A 40 0.70 16.47 -4.47
CA GLU A 40 0.93 17.03 -5.80
C GLU A 40 -0.36 17.52 -6.45
N GLN A 41 -1.43 16.69 -6.40
CA GLN A 41 -2.74 17.07 -6.96
C GLN A 41 -3.38 18.23 -6.23
N ILE A 42 -3.41 18.20 -4.90
CA ILE A 42 -4.01 19.28 -4.09
C ILE A 42 -3.25 20.59 -4.32
N ASN A 43 -1.94 20.57 -4.36
CA ASN A 43 -1.15 21.79 -4.64
C ASN A 43 -1.35 22.32 -6.05
N LYS A 44 -1.62 21.46 -7.03
CA LYS A 44 -2.04 21.86 -8.36
C LYS A 44 -3.40 22.54 -8.33
N ASP A 45 -4.36 21.96 -7.61
CA ASP A 45 -5.71 22.51 -7.46
C ASP A 45 -5.69 23.86 -6.71
N ILE A 46 -4.88 24.01 -5.65
CA ILE A 46 -4.71 25.29 -4.93
C ILE A 46 -4.23 26.40 -5.86
N LYS A 47 -3.27 26.10 -6.75
CA LYS A 47 -2.72 27.07 -7.69
C LYS A 47 -3.64 27.39 -8.86
N ASN A 48 -4.61 26.56 -9.13
CA ASN A 48 -5.53 26.75 -10.25
C ASN A 48 -6.66 27.72 -9.85
N GLU A 49 -6.43 29.02 -10.08
CA GLU A 49 -7.40 30.08 -9.76
C GLU A 49 -8.75 29.92 -10.46
N SER A 50 -8.78 29.22 -11.61
CA SER A 50 -10.05 28.93 -12.31
C SER A 50 -10.85 27.80 -11.67
N LEU A 51 -10.24 27.03 -10.74
CA LEU A 51 -10.95 26.03 -9.98
C LEU A 51 -11.71 26.70 -8.84
N THR A 52 -13.03 26.72 -8.96
CA THR A 52 -13.95 27.30 -7.99
C THR A 52 -14.77 26.19 -7.31
N GLY A 53 -15.25 26.46 -6.11
CA GLY A 53 -16.07 25.56 -5.31
C GLY A 53 -15.78 25.72 -3.82
N ASP A 54 -16.79 25.46 -3.00
CA ASP A 54 -16.70 25.71 -1.54
C ASP A 54 -15.53 24.96 -0.90
N ASP A 55 -15.29 23.70 -1.28
CA ASP A 55 -14.26 22.89 -0.63
C ASP A 55 -12.84 23.39 -0.89
N ILE A 56 -12.54 23.83 -2.13
CA ILE A 56 -11.22 24.37 -2.46
C ILE A 56 -11.06 25.76 -1.85
N GLN A 57 -12.14 26.54 -1.76
CA GLN A 57 -12.08 27.85 -1.13
C GLN A 57 -11.84 27.74 0.37
N VAL A 58 -12.55 26.85 1.07
CA VAL A 58 -12.33 26.57 2.50
C VAL A 58 -10.87 26.15 2.76
N LEU A 59 -10.29 25.32 1.87
CA LEU A 59 -8.87 24.95 2.01
C LEU A 59 -7.93 26.14 1.79
N ARG A 60 -8.20 27.01 0.80
CA ARG A 60 -7.38 28.20 0.54
C ARG A 60 -7.44 29.18 1.72
N ASP A 61 -8.62 29.45 2.24
CA ASP A 61 -8.83 30.34 3.41
C ASP A 61 -8.08 29.80 4.64
N LYS A 62 -8.15 28.47 4.86
CA LYS A 62 -7.39 27.83 5.96
C LYS A 62 -5.89 27.93 5.79
N LEU A 63 -5.38 27.78 4.58
CA LEU A 63 -3.96 27.95 4.31
C LEU A 63 -3.50 29.39 4.49
N GLU A 64 -4.32 30.38 4.13
CA GLU A 64 -4.04 31.79 4.35
C GLU A 64 -3.99 32.10 5.85
N GLU A 65 -4.96 31.61 6.64
CA GLU A 65 -4.97 31.72 8.12
C GLU A 65 -3.67 31.18 8.73
N LEU A 66 -3.17 30.05 8.19
CA LEU A 66 -1.93 29.40 8.64
C LEU A 66 -0.64 30.00 8.05
N GLY A 67 -0.73 31.04 7.21
CA GLY A 67 0.41 31.61 6.49
C GLY A 67 1.09 30.64 5.51
N LYS A 68 0.34 29.64 5.00
CA LYS A 68 0.84 28.63 4.08
C LYS A 68 0.36 28.92 2.65
N LYS A 69 1.24 28.66 1.67
CA LYS A 69 0.91 28.76 0.22
C LYS A 69 0.66 27.40 -0.43
N LYS A 70 0.96 26.31 0.26
CA LYS A 70 0.84 24.92 -0.22
C LYS A 70 0.77 23.96 0.96
N ILE A 71 0.28 22.75 0.71
CA ILE A 71 0.35 21.65 1.68
C ILE A 71 1.64 20.83 1.48
N LYS A 72 2.01 20.09 2.53
CA LYS A 72 3.08 19.10 2.56
C LYS A 72 2.52 17.75 3.02
N GLU A 73 3.29 16.68 2.92
CA GLU A 73 2.88 15.32 3.34
C GLU A 73 2.39 15.27 4.80
N MET A 74 3.09 15.96 5.70
CA MET A 74 2.71 16.03 7.13
C MET A 74 1.33 16.68 7.36
N ASP A 75 0.88 17.56 6.47
CA ASP A 75 -0.43 18.18 6.55
C ASP A 75 -1.58 17.20 6.25
N LEU A 76 -1.28 16.07 5.57
CA LEU A 76 -2.24 15.00 5.27
C LEU A 76 -2.13 13.80 6.22
N HIS A 77 -1.01 13.65 6.93
CA HIS A 77 -0.76 12.46 7.73
C HIS A 77 -1.69 12.39 8.94
N ILE A 78 -2.42 11.27 9.08
CA ILE A 78 -3.50 11.11 10.07
C ILE A 78 -3.01 11.22 11.53
N ASN A 79 -1.75 10.83 11.78
CA ASN A 79 -1.13 10.87 13.11
C ASN A 79 -0.23 12.10 13.31
N SER A 80 -0.25 13.06 12.40
CA SER A 80 0.54 14.28 12.49
C SER A 80 -0.18 15.34 13.32
N SER A 81 0.51 15.93 14.28
CA SER A 81 0.04 17.14 14.98
C SER A 81 -0.03 18.37 14.06
N LEU A 82 0.56 18.27 12.86
CA LEU A 82 0.54 19.31 11.82
C LEU A 82 -0.57 19.07 10.79
N ALA A 83 -1.40 18.02 10.97
CA ALA A 83 -2.46 17.68 10.03
C ALA A 83 -3.47 18.85 9.88
N ILE A 84 -3.85 19.11 8.62
CA ILE A 84 -4.85 20.11 8.26
C ILE A 84 -6.13 19.36 7.85
N ASP A 85 -7.16 19.44 8.68
CA ASP A 85 -8.41 18.69 8.47
C ASP A 85 -9.11 19.08 7.16
N GLU A 86 -9.04 20.36 6.78
CA GLU A 86 -9.59 20.88 5.53
C GLU A 86 -8.88 20.25 4.32
N ALA A 87 -7.54 20.10 4.38
CA ALA A 87 -6.77 19.44 3.32
C ALA A 87 -7.15 17.96 3.19
N ARG A 88 -7.35 17.27 4.31
CA ARG A 88 -7.78 15.87 4.32
C ARG A 88 -9.20 15.70 3.79
N LYS A 89 -10.14 16.54 4.21
CA LYS A 89 -11.53 16.54 3.69
C LYS A 89 -11.55 16.80 2.19
N TYR A 90 -10.80 17.80 1.73
CA TYR A 90 -10.65 18.09 0.31
C TYR A 90 -10.09 16.90 -0.46
N MET A 91 -8.99 16.30 0.04
CA MET A 91 -8.38 15.11 -0.54
C MET A 91 -9.40 14.00 -0.78
N TYR A 92 -10.12 13.58 0.27
CA TYR A 92 -11.09 12.49 0.15
C TYR A 92 -12.19 12.80 -0.85
N LYS A 93 -12.74 14.02 -0.84
CA LYS A 93 -13.82 14.44 -1.74
C LYS A 93 -13.35 14.54 -3.19
N ARG A 94 -12.16 15.12 -3.39
CA ARG A 94 -11.58 15.38 -4.71
C ARG A 94 -11.09 14.12 -5.41
N LEU A 95 -10.45 13.21 -4.68
CA LEU A 95 -9.72 12.10 -5.26
C LEU A 95 -10.53 10.79 -5.31
N ALA A 96 -11.55 10.63 -4.47
CA ALA A 96 -12.32 9.38 -4.42
C ALA A 96 -12.91 8.98 -5.77
N GLY A 97 -13.41 9.93 -6.56
CA GLY A 97 -14.04 9.72 -7.87
C GLY A 97 -13.09 9.83 -9.08
N ASP A 98 -11.83 10.11 -8.86
CA ASP A 98 -10.86 10.36 -9.95
C ASP A 98 -10.10 9.09 -10.35
N ARG A 99 -10.74 8.22 -11.15
CA ARG A 99 -10.14 6.97 -11.65
C ARG A 99 -8.77 7.18 -12.30
N LYS A 100 -8.61 8.27 -13.08
CA LYS A 100 -7.35 8.54 -13.78
C LYS A 100 -6.24 8.83 -12.79
N TRP A 101 -6.52 9.65 -11.79
CA TRP A 101 -5.56 9.95 -10.74
C TRP A 101 -5.06 8.69 -10.02
N TRP A 102 -5.99 7.76 -9.65
CA TRP A 102 -5.63 6.47 -9.04
C TRP A 102 -4.75 5.61 -9.95
N ALA A 103 -5.00 5.65 -11.25
CA ALA A 103 -4.23 4.88 -12.23
C ALA A 103 -2.83 5.46 -12.51
N GLU A 104 -2.60 6.72 -12.19
CA GLU A 104 -1.35 7.45 -12.47
C GLU A 104 -0.51 7.73 -11.21
N LEU A 105 -0.87 7.14 -10.06
CA LEU A 105 -0.13 7.34 -8.82
C LEU A 105 1.36 6.97 -8.95
N PRO A 106 2.25 7.74 -8.33
CA PRO A 106 3.67 7.45 -8.36
C PRO A 106 4.02 6.19 -7.55
N TRP A 107 5.10 5.53 -7.92
CA TRP A 107 5.69 4.48 -7.11
C TRP A 107 6.27 5.04 -5.81
N MET A 108 6.21 4.22 -4.72
CA MET A 108 7.13 4.42 -3.60
C MET A 108 8.58 4.37 -4.10
N SER A 109 9.45 5.13 -3.47
CA SER A 109 10.86 5.27 -3.88
C SER A 109 11.59 3.93 -4.00
N ASP A 110 11.21 2.95 -3.19
CA ASP A 110 11.77 1.60 -3.15
C ASP A 110 10.75 0.50 -3.49
N GLY A 111 9.50 0.86 -3.82
CA GLY A 111 8.42 -0.08 -4.14
C GLY A 111 8.75 -1.01 -5.30
N LYS A 112 9.41 -0.49 -6.36
CA LYS A 112 9.89 -1.32 -7.48
C LYS A 112 10.89 -2.38 -7.04
N ARG A 113 11.73 -2.09 -6.03
CA ARG A 113 12.71 -3.03 -5.50
C ARG A 113 12.02 -4.17 -4.76
N LEU A 114 11.04 -3.87 -3.90
CA LEU A 114 10.24 -4.88 -3.24
C LEU A 114 9.49 -5.74 -4.26
N TRP A 115 8.79 -5.11 -5.21
CA TRP A 115 8.05 -5.83 -6.25
C TRP A 115 8.94 -6.78 -7.06
N ASN A 116 10.12 -6.33 -7.50
CA ASN A 116 11.06 -7.15 -8.23
C ASN A 116 11.55 -8.37 -7.44
N PHE A 117 11.59 -8.29 -6.11
CA PHE A 117 11.92 -9.42 -5.26
C PHE A 117 10.76 -10.42 -5.15
N ILE A 118 9.53 -9.92 -4.88
CA ILE A 118 8.38 -10.79 -4.59
C ILE A 118 7.68 -11.35 -5.83
N LYS A 119 7.74 -10.69 -6.99
CA LYS A 119 6.96 -11.06 -8.20
C LYS A 119 7.18 -12.51 -8.68
N LYS A 120 8.34 -13.11 -8.42
CA LYS A 120 8.65 -14.50 -8.76
C LYS A 120 7.95 -15.54 -7.86
N TYR A 121 7.28 -15.10 -6.82
CA TYR A 121 6.52 -15.91 -5.87
C TYR A 121 5.01 -15.76 -6.05
N ASP A 122 4.57 -15.25 -7.18
CA ASP A 122 3.15 -15.07 -7.53
C ASP A 122 2.31 -14.36 -6.46
N PRO A 123 2.70 -13.15 -6.00
CA PRO A 123 1.99 -12.45 -4.95
C PRO A 123 0.60 -11.97 -5.42
N TYR A 124 -0.31 -11.82 -4.46
CA TYR A 124 -1.52 -11.01 -4.62
C TYR A 124 -1.27 -9.58 -4.14
N VAL A 125 -1.99 -8.63 -4.72
CA VAL A 125 -2.16 -7.29 -4.14
C VAL A 125 -3.41 -7.33 -3.26
N LEU A 126 -3.28 -6.89 -2.00
CA LEU A 126 -4.38 -6.81 -1.04
C LEU A 126 -4.46 -5.38 -0.51
N THR A 127 -5.37 -4.60 -1.05
CA THR A 127 -5.47 -3.16 -0.79
C THR A 127 -6.85 -2.74 -0.30
N THR A 128 -6.92 -1.63 0.41
CA THR A 128 -8.19 -1.05 0.86
C THR A 128 -8.65 0.01 -0.13
N PRO A 129 -9.86 -0.09 -0.71
CA PRO A 129 -10.38 0.92 -1.61
C PRO A 129 -10.96 2.10 -0.84
N MET A 130 -11.02 3.28 -1.44
CA MET A 130 -11.93 4.33 -0.99
C MET A 130 -13.39 3.93 -1.30
N LYS A 131 -14.36 4.59 -0.63
CA LYS A 131 -15.81 4.36 -0.84
C LYS A 131 -16.30 4.83 -2.23
N ASN A 132 -15.56 4.48 -3.29
CA ASN A 132 -15.93 4.81 -4.66
C ASN A 132 -15.31 3.81 -5.62
N LYS A 133 -16.12 3.27 -6.53
CA LYS A 133 -15.66 2.32 -7.56
C LYS A 133 -14.53 2.87 -8.44
N ALA A 134 -14.43 4.18 -8.60
CA ALA A 134 -13.36 4.80 -9.36
C ALA A 134 -11.98 4.53 -8.75
N SER A 135 -11.87 4.44 -7.41
CA SER A 135 -10.60 4.08 -6.75
C SER A 135 -10.22 2.63 -7.00
N GLU A 136 -11.17 1.70 -6.97
CA GLU A 136 -10.93 0.29 -7.30
C GLU A 136 -10.47 0.13 -8.75
N GLU A 137 -11.21 0.72 -9.69
CA GLU A 137 -10.89 0.63 -11.12
C GLU A 137 -9.54 1.28 -11.43
N GLY A 138 -9.22 2.44 -10.84
CA GLY A 138 -7.93 3.09 -11.02
C GLY A 138 -6.78 2.26 -10.47
N LYS A 139 -6.94 1.66 -9.29
CA LYS A 139 -5.95 0.74 -8.71
C LYS A 139 -5.74 -0.50 -9.57
N LEU A 140 -6.81 -1.08 -10.13
CA LEU A 140 -6.69 -2.20 -11.06
C LEU A 140 -5.88 -1.83 -12.31
N ILE A 141 -6.16 -0.67 -12.91
CA ILE A 141 -5.39 -0.16 -14.07
C ILE A 141 -3.92 0.04 -13.69
N TRP A 142 -3.66 0.64 -12.51
CA TRP A 142 -2.30 0.83 -12.03
C TRP A 142 -1.54 -0.50 -11.89
N VAL A 143 -2.18 -1.51 -11.29
CA VAL A 143 -1.62 -2.85 -11.09
C VAL A 143 -1.33 -3.55 -12.42
N GLU A 144 -2.29 -3.54 -13.35
CA GLU A 144 -2.09 -4.13 -14.68
C GLU A 144 -0.91 -3.49 -15.41
N TYR A 145 -0.84 -2.16 -15.41
CA TYR A 145 0.19 -1.42 -16.13
C TYR A 145 1.58 -1.51 -15.48
N ASN A 146 1.64 -1.37 -14.15
CA ASN A 146 2.92 -1.26 -13.44
C ASN A 146 3.47 -2.60 -12.94
N LEU A 147 2.60 -3.54 -12.55
CA LEU A 147 3.00 -4.83 -11.99
C LEU A 147 2.95 -5.96 -13.01
N GLY A 148 2.17 -5.80 -14.08
CA GLY A 148 2.00 -6.81 -15.12
C GLY A 148 1.22 -8.05 -14.65
N ILE A 149 0.40 -7.92 -13.60
CA ILE A 149 -0.42 -9.03 -13.09
C ILE A 149 -1.90 -8.81 -13.41
N PRO A 150 -2.69 -9.88 -13.60
CA PRO A 150 -4.11 -9.77 -13.95
C PRO A 150 -4.94 -9.29 -12.76
N ARG A 151 -6.09 -8.68 -13.04
CA ARG A 151 -7.07 -8.17 -12.05
C ARG A 151 -7.48 -9.21 -11.01
N GLY A 152 -7.57 -10.49 -11.40
CA GLY A 152 -7.88 -11.60 -10.48
C GLY A 152 -6.82 -11.81 -9.38
N ARG A 153 -5.67 -11.15 -9.46
CA ARG A 153 -4.64 -11.12 -8.43
C ARG A 153 -4.74 -9.90 -7.51
N VAL A 154 -5.83 -9.14 -7.56
CA VAL A 154 -6.08 -7.98 -6.71
C VAL A 154 -7.30 -8.23 -5.85
N HIS A 155 -7.11 -8.15 -4.54
CA HIS A 155 -8.20 -8.21 -3.56
C HIS A 155 -8.41 -6.84 -2.92
N PHE A 156 -9.67 -6.45 -2.80
CA PHE A 156 -10.09 -5.27 -2.09
C PHE A 156 -10.73 -5.66 -0.77
N SER A 157 -10.16 -5.22 0.36
CA SER A 157 -10.73 -5.50 1.67
C SER A 157 -10.40 -4.40 2.69
N HIS A 158 -11.37 -4.11 3.55
CA HIS A 158 -11.18 -3.32 4.76
C HIS A 158 -10.69 -4.19 5.93
N ASN A 159 -10.85 -5.51 5.82
CA ASN A 159 -10.52 -6.52 6.84
C ASN A 159 -9.44 -7.47 6.28
N LYS A 160 -8.21 -6.99 6.12
CA LYS A 160 -7.12 -7.77 5.51
C LYS A 160 -6.82 -9.07 6.27
N TYR A 161 -7.15 -9.15 7.56
CA TYR A 161 -6.98 -10.35 8.37
C TYR A 161 -7.80 -11.56 7.91
N GLU A 162 -8.85 -11.36 7.11
CA GLU A 162 -9.62 -12.45 6.48
C GLU A 162 -8.77 -13.30 5.52
N PHE A 163 -7.65 -12.76 5.06
CA PHE A 163 -6.67 -13.42 4.20
C PHE A 163 -5.48 -14.00 4.97
N ALA A 164 -5.53 -14.04 6.30
CA ALA A 164 -4.39 -14.43 7.13
C ALA A 164 -3.99 -15.91 6.95
N LYS A 165 -4.94 -16.77 6.56
CA LYS A 165 -4.72 -18.20 6.41
C LYS A 165 -5.41 -18.75 5.16
N ASP A 166 -4.83 -19.85 4.64
CA ASP A 166 -5.50 -20.79 3.74
C ASP A 166 -5.51 -22.15 4.43
N GLY A 167 -6.68 -22.54 4.98
CA GLY A 167 -6.79 -23.65 5.91
C GLY A 167 -5.91 -23.43 7.16
N ASP A 168 -4.98 -24.34 7.42
CA ASP A 168 -4.01 -24.22 8.53
C ASP A 168 -2.73 -23.49 8.15
N ASN A 169 -2.54 -23.18 6.86
CA ASN A 169 -1.32 -22.54 6.39
C ASN A 169 -1.41 -21.01 6.57
N PRO A 170 -0.48 -20.38 7.31
CA PRO A 170 -0.43 -18.94 7.42
C PRO A 170 0.00 -18.29 6.10
N ASN A 171 -0.69 -17.25 5.70
CA ASN A 171 -0.31 -16.37 4.59
C ASN A 171 0.55 -15.21 5.11
N ILE A 172 1.23 -14.53 4.20
CA ILE A 172 2.11 -13.39 4.49
C ILE A 172 1.43 -12.11 4.01
N LEU A 173 1.35 -11.10 4.89
CA LEU A 173 0.96 -9.74 4.53
C LEU A 173 2.15 -8.79 4.67
N ILE A 174 2.43 -8.01 3.63
CA ILE A 174 3.37 -6.88 3.66
C ILE A 174 2.55 -5.60 3.61
N ASP A 175 2.58 -4.79 4.69
CA ASP A 175 1.69 -3.63 4.85
C ASP A 175 2.36 -2.59 5.75
N ASP A 176 2.19 -1.30 5.45
CA ASP A 176 2.77 -0.19 6.21
C ASP A 176 1.96 0.20 7.45
N PHE A 177 0.69 -0.25 7.54
CA PHE A 177 -0.19 0.14 8.64
C PHE A 177 -0.22 -0.89 9.77
N LEU A 178 0.77 -0.78 10.69
CA LEU A 178 0.98 -1.74 11.78
C LEU A 178 -0.30 -2.05 12.56
N LYS A 179 -0.91 -1.02 13.18
CA LYS A 179 -2.04 -1.17 14.10
C LYS A 179 -3.33 -1.66 13.44
N LYS A 180 -3.58 -1.22 12.22
CA LYS A 180 -4.84 -1.50 11.54
C LYS A 180 -4.81 -2.81 10.76
N ASN A 181 -3.67 -3.15 10.17
CA ASN A 181 -3.57 -4.26 9.23
C ASN A 181 -2.62 -5.37 9.73
N VAL A 182 -1.37 -5.04 10.08
CA VAL A 182 -0.34 -6.03 10.40
C VAL A 182 -0.62 -6.75 11.71
N GLU A 183 -0.94 -6.04 12.79
CA GLU A 183 -1.26 -6.66 14.10
C GLU A 183 -2.50 -7.54 13.99
N PRO A 184 -3.66 -7.08 13.49
CA PRO A 184 -4.83 -7.94 13.34
C PRO A 184 -4.59 -9.16 12.43
N TYR A 185 -3.74 -9.01 11.40
CA TYR A 185 -3.38 -10.13 10.53
C TYR A 185 -2.61 -11.22 11.30
N ARG A 186 -1.69 -10.81 12.20
CA ARG A 186 -0.96 -11.72 13.10
C ARG A 186 -1.89 -12.38 14.11
N ASP A 187 -2.82 -11.62 14.69
CA ASP A 187 -3.79 -12.13 15.69
C ASP A 187 -4.70 -13.21 15.09
N HIS A 188 -4.92 -13.19 13.76
CA HIS A 188 -5.67 -14.21 13.02
C HIS A 188 -4.77 -15.34 12.48
N GLY A 189 -3.51 -15.41 12.93
CA GLY A 189 -2.59 -16.51 12.65
C GLY A 189 -1.86 -16.40 11.32
N GLY A 190 -1.88 -15.24 10.66
CA GLY A 190 -1.04 -14.93 9.51
C GLY A 190 0.34 -14.42 9.91
N ILE A 191 1.22 -14.27 8.93
CA ILE A 191 2.55 -13.67 9.09
C ILE A 191 2.48 -12.23 8.58
N GLY A 192 2.38 -11.27 9.50
CA GLY A 192 2.36 -9.85 9.14
C GLY A 192 3.78 -9.25 9.12
N ILE A 193 4.20 -8.67 8.02
CA ILE A 193 5.45 -7.91 7.86
C ILE A 193 5.10 -6.43 7.86
N HIS A 194 5.56 -5.71 8.90
CA HIS A 194 5.40 -4.25 8.95
C HIS A 194 6.39 -3.58 8.00
N HIS A 195 5.86 -3.10 6.88
CA HIS A 195 6.67 -2.43 5.86
C HIS A 195 7.05 -1.03 6.32
N THR A 196 8.35 -0.76 6.38
CA THR A 196 8.91 0.57 6.59
C THR A 196 9.83 0.97 5.44
N ARG A 197 10.41 -0.03 4.77
CA ARG A 197 11.23 0.09 3.57
C ARG A 197 11.40 -1.29 2.94
N ALA A 198 11.68 -1.33 1.63
CA ALA A 198 11.81 -2.56 0.87
C ALA A 198 12.86 -3.53 1.45
N ASP A 199 14.03 -3.01 1.88
CA ASP A 199 15.11 -3.85 2.42
C ASP A 199 14.70 -4.62 3.66
N SER A 200 14.02 -3.96 4.62
CA SER A 200 13.55 -4.61 5.83
C SER A 200 12.56 -5.72 5.51
N SER A 201 11.58 -5.46 4.63
CA SER A 201 10.60 -6.48 4.23
C SER A 201 11.23 -7.65 3.50
N ILE A 202 12.22 -7.39 2.62
CA ILE A 202 12.96 -8.44 1.92
C ILE A 202 13.78 -9.29 2.90
N GLU A 203 14.39 -8.68 3.92
CA GLU A 203 15.12 -9.41 4.94
C GLU A 203 14.22 -10.34 5.75
N GLU A 204 13.01 -9.86 6.12
CA GLU A 204 12.02 -10.70 6.80
C GLU A 204 11.55 -11.86 5.91
N LEU A 205 11.26 -11.61 4.64
CA LEU A 205 10.90 -12.66 3.68
C LEU A 205 12.03 -13.70 3.52
N LYS A 206 13.30 -13.27 3.47
CA LYS A 206 14.44 -14.19 3.40
C LYS A 206 14.54 -15.10 4.64
N LYS A 207 14.24 -14.58 5.84
CA LYS A 207 14.20 -15.39 7.06
C LYS A 207 13.10 -16.47 7.01
N LEU A 208 12.01 -16.20 6.25
CA LEU A 208 10.92 -17.14 5.99
C LEU A 208 11.21 -18.10 4.83
N GLY A 209 12.40 -18.02 4.22
CA GLY A 209 12.84 -18.94 3.15
C GLY A 209 12.53 -18.47 1.71
N PHE A 210 12.10 -17.22 1.51
CA PHE A 210 11.86 -16.65 0.18
C PHE A 210 13.11 -16.11 -0.50
#